data_7e1ee4d93334ff06383cdb1a32dfb771
#
_entry.id   7e1ee4d93334ff06383cdb1a32dfb771
#
_cell.length_a   1.000
_cell.length_b   1.000
_cell.length_c   1.000
_cell.angle_alpha   90.00
_cell.angle_beta   90.00
_cell.angle_gamma   90.00
#
_symmetry.space_group_name_H-M   'P 1'
#
loop_
_entity.id
_entity.type
_entity.pdbx_description
1 polymer ?
#
loop_
_entity_poly.entity_id
_entity_poly.type
_entity_poly.pdbx_seq_one_letter_code
_entity_poly.pdbx_strand_id
1 'polypeptide(L)'
;MLVLWAGFFNGVMTFTLHQLFPTVVATTKLVIDPLDLAGHLQTLLALRGGTVGNPSEGCAWTGDINGVWQLHHQAEFAPLVHKVSEQATGYLESVGFDRSQVALHLQRCWPVLSDWDQLVGRHHHPNAHLSAVLYLTGDGSGEEGVLRVHAPHQSNELVPGLVAGHGGPISSDHPLNSERWDLAPEVGLLVLFPSRLDHSVLANGDPESLRCSISFDFVITAPEHGNPPEYLAPHPSQWSPCPDLSS
;
A
#
# COMPACT_ATOMS: atom_id res chain seq x y z
N MET A 1 -6.38 -15.15 -13.84
CA MET A 1 -6.86 -16.55 -13.72
C MET A 1 -7.89 -16.54 -12.59
N LEU A 2 -9.20 -16.55 -12.95
CA LEU A 2 -10.27 -16.63 -11.94
C LEU A 2 -10.07 -17.95 -11.18
N VAL A 3 -9.81 -17.88 -9.88
CA VAL A 3 -9.78 -19.06 -9.02
C VAL A 3 -11.24 -19.50 -8.84
N LEU A 4 -11.62 -20.52 -9.61
CA LEU A 4 -12.89 -21.23 -9.41
C LEU A 4 -12.75 -22.09 -8.16
N TRP A 5 -13.46 -21.77 -7.10
CA TRP A 5 -13.58 -22.63 -5.93
C TRP A 5 -14.79 -23.57 -6.14
N ALA A 6 -14.53 -24.86 -6.15
CA ALA A 6 -15.57 -25.88 -6.19
C ALA A 6 -15.87 -26.34 -4.76
N GLY A 7 -17.06 -26.04 -4.28
CA GLY A 7 -17.54 -26.56 -3.00
C GLY A 7 -18.09 -27.98 -3.15
N PHE A 8 -17.62 -28.91 -2.32
CA PHE A 8 -18.14 -30.29 -2.28
C PHE A 8 -19.14 -30.44 -1.13
N PHE A 9 -20.36 -30.80 -1.46
CA PHE A 9 -21.34 -31.32 -0.50
C PHE A 9 -21.73 -32.72 -0.96
N ASN A 10 -21.50 -33.73 -0.15
CA ASN A 10 -21.88 -35.14 -0.37
C ASN A 10 -21.56 -35.70 -1.78
N GLY A 11 -20.42 -35.34 -2.35
CA GLY A 11 -19.91 -35.94 -3.60
C GLY A 11 -20.55 -35.47 -4.91
N VAL A 12 -21.48 -34.50 -4.88
CA VAL A 12 -22.08 -33.92 -6.09
C VAL A 12 -21.92 -32.42 -6.09
N MET A 13 -21.18 -31.88 -7.06
CA MET A 13 -21.07 -30.44 -7.28
C MET A 13 -22.31 -29.95 -8.00
N THR A 14 -23.11 -29.13 -7.34
CA THR A 14 -24.40 -28.65 -7.87
C THR A 14 -24.36 -27.23 -8.43
N PHE A 15 -23.28 -26.46 -8.17
CA PHE A 15 -23.11 -25.09 -8.68
C PHE A 15 -21.65 -24.68 -8.75
N THR A 16 -21.37 -23.62 -9.53
CA THR A 16 -20.06 -22.97 -9.63
C THR A 16 -20.12 -21.63 -8.91
N LEU A 17 -19.17 -21.37 -8.00
CA LEU A 17 -19.04 -20.07 -7.34
C LEU A 17 -18.23 -19.12 -8.23
N HIS A 18 -18.77 -17.95 -8.50
CA HIS A 18 -18.09 -16.86 -9.20
C HIS A 18 -17.79 -15.72 -8.22
N GLN A 19 -16.52 -15.35 -8.11
CA GLN A 19 -16.09 -14.16 -7.38
C GLN A 19 -16.12 -12.97 -8.33
N LEU A 20 -16.99 -12.00 -8.08
CA LEU A 20 -17.16 -10.82 -8.91
C LEU A 20 -16.61 -9.58 -8.20
N PHE A 21 -16.06 -8.64 -9.00
CA PHE A 21 -15.59 -7.34 -8.52
C PHE A 21 -14.45 -7.43 -7.49
N PRO A 22 -13.35 -8.14 -7.80
CA PRO A 22 -12.24 -8.29 -6.88
C PRO A 22 -11.54 -6.95 -6.63
N THR A 23 -11.04 -6.75 -5.42
CA THR A 23 -10.02 -5.76 -5.13
C THR A 23 -8.66 -6.34 -5.54
N VAL A 24 -7.88 -5.59 -6.32
CA VAL A 24 -6.59 -6.04 -6.82
C VAL A 24 -5.48 -5.45 -5.96
N VAL A 25 -4.68 -6.32 -5.36
CA VAL A 25 -3.40 -5.99 -4.70
C VAL A 25 -2.31 -6.77 -5.43
N ALA A 26 -1.22 -6.11 -5.80
CA ALA A 26 -0.08 -6.77 -6.43
C ALA A 26 1.11 -6.82 -5.48
N THR A 27 1.88 -7.88 -5.56
CA THR A 27 3.14 -8.05 -4.85
C THR A 27 4.24 -8.43 -5.82
N THR A 28 5.43 -7.89 -5.62
CA THR A 28 6.65 -8.31 -6.33
C THR A 28 7.85 -8.14 -5.42
N LYS A 29 8.98 -8.73 -5.79
CA LYS A 29 10.22 -8.60 -5.02
C LYS A 29 11.27 -7.87 -5.84
N LEU A 30 11.69 -6.71 -5.36
CA LEU A 30 12.78 -5.94 -5.93
C LEU A 30 14.12 -6.44 -5.37
N VAL A 31 15.11 -6.56 -6.26
CA VAL A 31 16.49 -6.80 -5.83
C VAL A 31 17.11 -5.46 -5.46
N ILE A 32 17.53 -5.33 -4.20
CA ILE A 32 18.24 -4.17 -3.65
C ILE A 32 19.66 -4.64 -3.33
N ASP A 33 20.65 -3.90 -3.82
CA ASP A 33 22.05 -4.20 -3.47
C ASP A 33 22.25 -4.03 -1.95
N PRO A 34 22.96 -4.95 -1.27
CA PRO A 34 23.15 -4.87 0.18
C PRO A 34 23.85 -3.58 0.67
N LEU A 35 24.75 -2.99 -0.13
CA LEU A 35 25.42 -1.74 0.22
C LEU A 35 24.46 -0.56 0.08
N ASP A 36 23.65 -0.52 -0.98
CA ASP A 36 22.61 0.48 -1.16
C ASP A 36 21.57 0.37 -0.03
N LEU A 37 21.15 -0.84 0.32
CA LEU A 37 20.23 -1.08 1.43
C LEU A 37 20.76 -0.53 2.76
N ALA A 38 22.01 -0.82 3.09
CA ALA A 38 22.65 -0.32 4.31
C ALA A 38 22.73 1.21 4.31
N GLY A 39 23.09 1.84 3.18
CA GLY A 39 23.09 3.29 2.99
C GLY A 39 21.72 3.90 3.21
N HIS A 40 20.69 3.35 2.55
CA HIS A 40 19.31 3.82 2.71
C HIS A 40 18.84 3.73 4.17
N LEU A 41 19.07 2.61 4.85
CA LEU A 41 18.69 2.45 6.26
C LEU A 41 19.42 3.49 7.16
N GLN A 42 20.70 3.72 6.94
CA GLN A 42 21.46 4.73 7.67
C GLN A 42 20.87 6.13 7.47
N THR A 43 20.58 6.51 6.23
CA THR A 43 19.98 7.81 5.90
C THR A 43 18.61 7.97 6.54
N LEU A 44 17.75 6.95 6.48
CA LEU A 44 16.40 7.01 7.07
C LEU A 44 16.44 7.12 8.59
N LEU A 45 17.36 6.41 9.26
CA LEU A 45 17.58 6.55 10.70
C LEU A 45 18.08 7.94 11.07
N ALA A 46 18.97 8.53 10.27
CA ALA A 46 19.46 9.90 10.48
C ALA A 46 18.33 10.93 10.32
N LEU A 47 17.47 10.77 9.30
CA LEU A 47 16.29 11.62 9.09
C LEU A 47 15.32 11.54 10.27
N ARG A 48 15.04 10.33 10.78
CA ARG A 48 14.22 10.13 11.98
C ARG A 48 14.84 10.83 13.20
N GLY A 49 16.14 10.67 13.42
CA GLY A 49 16.86 11.29 14.54
C GLY A 49 16.89 12.82 14.51
N GLY A 50 16.72 13.43 13.34
CA GLY A 50 16.67 14.87 13.14
C GLY A 50 15.29 15.50 13.32
N THR A 51 14.25 14.71 13.60
CA THR A 51 12.85 15.18 13.70
C THR A 51 12.28 14.93 15.10
N VAL A 52 11.22 15.65 15.43
CA VAL A 52 10.39 15.35 16.61
C VAL A 52 9.65 14.03 16.35
N GLY A 53 9.52 13.17 17.34
CA GLY A 53 8.77 11.91 17.20
C GLY A 53 7.30 12.14 16.87
N ASN A 54 6.59 11.04 16.57
CA ASN A 54 5.15 11.09 16.37
C ASN A 54 4.43 11.66 17.60
N PRO A 55 3.27 12.29 17.39
CA PRO A 55 2.50 12.89 18.48
C PRO A 55 1.88 11.86 19.44
N SER A 56 1.78 10.57 19.05
CA SER A 56 1.14 9.52 19.84
C SER A 56 2.12 8.44 20.25
N GLU A 57 2.13 8.09 21.54
CA GLU A 57 2.86 6.94 22.06
C GLU A 57 2.34 5.64 21.41
N GLY A 58 3.23 4.67 21.16
CA GLY A 58 2.90 3.40 20.52
C GLY A 58 2.69 3.48 19.00
N CYS A 59 2.81 4.67 18.39
CA CYS A 59 2.74 4.82 16.95
C CYS A 59 4.12 4.75 16.30
N ALA A 60 4.20 4.11 15.14
CA ALA A 60 5.38 4.12 14.29
C ALA A 60 5.75 5.55 13.89
N TRP A 61 7.03 5.84 13.77
CA TRP A 61 7.48 7.10 13.19
C TRP A 61 7.19 7.09 11.67
N THR A 62 6.45 8.09 11.21
CA THR A 62 6.14 8.26 9.79
C THR A 62 6.69 9.58 9.29
N GLY A 63 7.46 9.53 8.20
CA GLY A 63 8.15 10.71 7.67
C GLY A 63 7.20 11.79 7.19
N ASP A 64 6.04 11.44 6.66
CA ASP A 64 5.09 12.38 6.06
C ASP A 64 4.57 13.43 7.06
N ILE A 65 4.25 13.04 8.30
CA ILE A 65 3.84 13.97 9.35
C ILE A 65 5.01 14.63 10.08
N ASN A 66 6.23 14.17 9.82
CA ASN A 66 7.46 14.71 10.39
C ASN A 66 8.29 15.52 9.39
N GLY A 67 7.71 15.94 8.26
CA GLY A 67 8.35 16.77 7.24
C GLY A 67 9.26 16.01 6.26
N VAL A 68 9.30 14.68 6.32
CA VAL A 68 10.11 13.80 5.44
C VAL A 68 9.18 13.04 4.48
N TRP A 69 8.64 13.73 3.49
CA TRP A 69 7.64 13.18 2.57
C TRP A 69 8.06 13.20 1.09
N GLN A 70 9.28 13.66 0.80
CA GLN A 70 9.80 13.84 -0.56
C GLN A 70 11.13 13.10 -0.78
N LEU A 71 11.25 11.84 -0.31
CA LEU A 71 12.46 11.04 -0.54
C LEU A 71 12.80 10.92 -2.04
N HIS A 72 11.80 10.97 -2.91
CA HIS A 72 11.98 10.90 -4.36
C HIS A 72 12.74 12.09 -4.96
N HIS A 73 12.94 13.17 -4.21
CA HIS A 73 13.79 14.30 -4.61
C HIS A 73 15.25 14.15 -4.14
N GLN A 74 15.56 13.13 -3.34
CA GLN A 74 16.92 12.86 -2.89
C GLN A 74 17.62 11.92 -3.88
N ALA A 75 18.78 12.33 -4.38
CA ALA A 75 19.51 11.59 -5.43
C ALA A 75 19.86 10.15 -5.01
N GLU A 76 20.10 9.92 -3.72
CA GLU A 76 20.38 8.61 -3.14
C GLU A 76 19.25 7.60 -3.38
N PHE A 77 17.99 8.04 -3.32
CA PHE A 77 16.83 7.18 -3.51
C PHE A 77 16.37 7.07 -4.97
N ALA A 78 16.94 7.85 -5.90
CA ALA A 78 16.49 7.89 -7.29
C ALA A 78 16.47 6.51 -7.99
N PRO A 79 17.48 5.62 -7.84
CA PRO A 79 17.43 4.29 -8.44
C PRO A 79 16.30 3.42 -7.90
N LEU A 80 16.02 3.51 -6.59
CA LEU A 80 14.95 2.79 -5.93
C LEU A 80 13.58 3.30 -6.37
N VAL A 81 13.40 4.62 -6.38
CA VAL A 81 12.19 5.30 -6.86
C VAL A 81 11.88 4.93 -8.30
N HIS A 82 12.90 4.87 -9.16
CA HIS A 82 12.73 4.45 -10.55
C HIS A 82 12.17 3.03 -10.66
N LYS A 83 12.77 2.06 -9.96
CA LYS A 83 12.29 0.67 -9.94
C LYS A 83 10.85 0.57 -9.46
N VAL A 84 10.48 1.29 -8.39
CA VAL A 84 9.11 1.29 -7.87
C VAL A 84 8.13 1.91 -8.87
N SER A 85 8.53 3.01 -9.54
CA SER A 85 7.69 3.66 -10.56
C SER A 85 7.45 2.78 -11.77
N GLU A 86 8.44 1.98 -12.19
CA GLU A 86 8.27 0.97 -13.25
C GLU A 86 7.22 -0.09 -12.84
N GLN A 87 7.29 -0.59 -11.59
CA GLN A 87 6.31 -1.56 -11.11
C GLN A 87 4.91 -0.95 -10.97
N ALA A 88 4.81 0.31 -10.52
CA ALA A 88 3.55 1.04 -10.44
C ALA A 88 2.91 1.19 -11.83
N THR A 89 3.72 1.47 -12.84
CA THR A 89 3.28 1.52 -14.24
C THR A 89 2.79 0.14 -14.72
N GLY A 90 3.56 -0.91 -14.45
CA GLY A 90 3.16 -2.29 -14.78
C GLY A 90 1.89 -2.75 -14.07
N TYR A 91 1.65 -2.28 -12.84
CA TYR A 91 0.39 -2.51 -12.14
C TYR A 91 -0.79 -1.92 -12.91
N LEU A 92 -0.71 -0.66 -13.36
CA LEU A 92 -1.78 -0.03 -14.14
C LEU A 92 -2.10 -0.80 -15.41
N GLU A 93 -1.08 -1.23 -16.17
CA GLU A 93 -1.26 -2.07 -17.36
C GLU A 93 -1.97 -3.39 -17.01
N SER A 94 -1.55 -4.02 -15.92
CA SER A 94 -2.10 -5.32 -15.48
C SER A 94 -3.57 -5.23 -15.06
N VAL A 95 -4.04 -4.06 -14.62
CA VAL A 95 -5.46 -3.80 -14.30
C VAL A 95 -6.22 -3.14 -15.45
N GLY A 96 -5.63 -3.06 -16.64
CA GLY A 96 -6.32 -2.69 -17.88
C GLY A 96 -6.21 -1.21 -18.29
N PHE A 97 -5.33 -0.41 -17.68
CA PHE A 97 -5.09 0.94 -18.15
C PHE A 97 -4.30 0.95 -19.46
N ASP A 98 -4.72 1.78 -20.40
CA ASP A 98 -3.95 2.13 -21.59
C ASP A 98 -2.98 3.27 -21.25
N ARG A 99 -1.68 2.96 -21.22
CA ARG A 99 -0.62 3.92 -20.89
C ARG A 99 -0.57 5.14 -21.80
N SER A 100 -1.04 5.01 -23.03
CA SER A 100 -1.06 6.15 -23.97
C SER A 100 -2.09 7.21 -23.58
N GLN A 101 -3.05 6.86 -22.71
CA GLN A 101 -4.15 7.73 -22.32
C GLN A 101 -4.03 8.27 -20.89
N VAL A 102 -3.01 7.87 -20.15
CA VAL A 102 -2.79 8.31 -18.76
C VAL A 102 -1.33 8.66 -18.50
N ALA A 103 -1.11 9.57 -17.57
CA ALA A 103 0.19 9.84 -16.95
C ALA A 103 0.14 9.47 -15.47
N LEU A 104 1.21 8.86 -14.98
CA LEU A 104 1.37 8.49 -13.58
C LEU A 104 2.42 9.39 -12.93
N HIS A 105 2.04 10.02 -11.82
CA HIS A 105 2.90 10.95 -11.10
C HIS A 105 3.12 10.46 -9.67
N LEU A 106 4.38 10.36 -9.25
CA LEU A 106 4.73 10.17 -7.85
C LEU A 106 4.55 11.49 -7.10
N GLN A 107 3.57 11.52 -6.21
CA GLN A 107 3.19 12.71 -5.46
C GLN A 107 3.93 12.81 -4.12
N ARG A 108 4.04 11.68 -3.41
CA ARG A 108 4.66 11.59 -2.08
C ARG A 108 5.46 10.31 -1.96
N CYS A 109 6.56 10.41 -1.23
CA CYS A 109 7.40 9.26 -0.91
C CYS A 109 8.02 9.48 0.46
N TRP A 110 7.70 8.63 1.44
CA TRP A 110 8.09 8.82 2.84
C TRP A 110 8.43 7.50 3.53
N PRO A 111 9.37 7.52 4.51
CA PRO A 111 9.70 6.35 5.30
C PRO A 111 8.70 6.13 6.45
N VAL A 112 8.56 4.87 6.83
CA VAL A 112 7.84 4.43 8.04
C VAL A 112 8.75 3.50 8.81
N LEU A 113 9.07 3.87 10.03
CA LEU A 113 9.94 3.11 10.94
C LEU A 113 9.18 2.77 12.22
N SER A 114 9.14 1.48 12.55
CA SER A 114 8.50 0.98 13.78
C SER A 114 9.53 0.27 14.64
N ASP A 115 9.75 0.82 15.81
CA ASP A 115 10.44 0.11 16.90
C ASP A 115 9.45 -0.88 17.55
N TRP A 116 9.91 -1.61 18.55
CA TRP A 116 9.09 -2.56 19.30
C TRP A 116 7.77 -1.94 19.80
N ASP A 117 6.69 -2.70 19.66
CA ASP A 117 5.31 -2.37 20.05
C ASP A 117 4.70 -1.14 19.35
N GLN A 118 5.35 -0.62 18.31
CA GLN A 118 4.82 0.49 17.51
C GLN A 118 4.01 -0.01 16.31
N LEU A 119 2.91 0.68 16.03
CA LEU A 119 1.96 0.33 14.98
C LEU A 119 1.59 1.54 14.10
N VAL A 120 0.90 1.27 12.97
CA VAL A 120 0.18 2.30 12.21
C VAL A 120 -1.31 1.94 12.21
N GLY A 121 -2.14 2.86 12.69
CA GLY A 121 -3.59 2.69 12.77
C GLY A 121 -4.23 2.48 11.40
N ARG A 122 -5.47 1.97 11.37
CA ARG A 122 -6.24 1.78 10.14
C ARG A 122 -6.52 3.11 9.46
N HIS A 123 -6.17 3.22 8.17
CA HIS A 123 -6.31 4.41 7.35
C HIS A 123 -6.32 4.06 5.86
N HIS A 124 -6.55 5.06 5.01
CA HIS A 124 -6.35 5.04 3.57
C HIS A 124 -5.79 6.40 3.10
N HIS A 125 -5.38 6.50 1.84
CA HIS A 125 -4.80 7.72 1.30
C HIS A 125 -5.77 8.40 0.33
N PRO A 126 -6.59 9.38 0.80
CA PRO A 126 -7.63 10.02 -0.02
C PRO A 126 -7.09 10.95 -1.10
N ASN A 127 -5.82 11.31 -1.01
CA ASN A 127 -5.13 12.24 -1.93
C ASN A 127 -4.38 11.54 -3.08
N ALA A 128 -4.47 10.21 -3.17
CA ALA A 128 -3.77 9.43 -4.18
C ALA A 128 -4.71 8.39 -4.84
N HIS A 129 -4.28 7.82 -5.96
CA HIS A 129 -5.02 6.78 -6.68
C HIS A 129 -4.41 5.40 -6.51
N LEU A 130 -3.08 5.31 -6.49
CA LEU A 130 -2.31 4.09 -6.28
C LEU A 130 -1.30 4.34 -5.16
N SER A 131 -1.23 3.44 -4.19
CA SER A 131 -0.21 3.43 -3.15
C SER A 131 0.68 2.21 -3.29
N ALA A 132 1.94 2.37 -2.88
CA ALA A 132 2.89 1.27 -2.79
C ALA A 132 3.65 1.33 -1.47
N VAL A 133 4.06 0.15 -0.98
CA VAL A 133 4.92 -0.01 0.20
C VAL A 133 6.07 -0.91 -0.17
N LEU A 134 7.31 -0.42 -0.05
CA LEU A 134 8.53 -1.17 -0.23
C LEU A 134 9.19 -1.42 1.11
N TYR A 135 9.48 -2.68 1.42
CA TYR A 135 10.16 -3.07 2.65
C TYR A 135 11.67 -3.07 2.50
N LEU A 136 12.34 -2.45 3.47
CA LEU A 136 13.81 -2.44 3.58
C LEU A 136 14.31 -3.36 4.70
N THR A 137 13.41 -3.84 5.55
CA THR A 137 13.69 -4.84 6.60
C THR A 137 12.62 -5.92 6.58
N GLY A 138 12.81 -6.97 7.35
CA GLY A 138 11.90 -8.10 7.48
C GLY A 138 12.45 -9.37 6.85
N ASP A 139 12.09 -10.50 7.45
CA ASP A 139 12.51 -11.84 7.03
C ASP A 139 11.35 -12.70 6.47
N GLY A 140 10.13 -12.11 6.44
CA GLY A 140 8.93 -12.80 5.99
C GLY A 140 8.20 -13.58 7.10
N SER A 141 8.68 -13.57 8.35
CA SER A 141 8.00 -14.21 9.49
C SER A 141 6.72 -13.49 9.89
N GLY A 142 6.72 -12.16 9.75
CA GLY A 142 5.65 -11.27 10.19
C GLY A 142 5.76 -10.85 11.65
N GLU A 143 6.82 -11.24 12.35
CA GLU A 143 7.07 -10.84 13.74
C GLU A 143 7.29 -9.34 13.87
N GLU A 144 7.91 -8.69 12.87
CA GLU A 144 8.10 -7.24 12.83
C GLU A 144 6.83 -6.42 12.53
N GLY A 145 5.68 -7.07 12.53
CA GLY A 145 4.39 -6.41 12.25
C GLY A 145 4.00 -6.42 10.77
N VAL A 146 2.90 -7.09 10.47
CA VAL A 146 2.38 -7.24 9.10
C VAL A 146 1.67 -6.00 8.60
N LEU A 147 1.70 -5.78 7.29
CA LEU A 147 0.74 -4.91 6.62
C LEU A 147 -0.59 -5.66 6.50
N ARG A 148 -1.60 -5.14 7.15
CA ARG A 148 -2.96 -5.68 7.10
C ARG A 148 -3.81 -4.85 6.15
N VAL A 149 -4.30 -5.49 5.11
CA VAL A 149 -5.32 -4.95 4.21
C VAL A 149 -6.68 -5.36 4.72
N HIS A 150 -7.62 -4.42 4.82
CA HIS A 150 -8.98 -4.66 5.27
C HIS A 150 -9.93 -4.79 4.08
N ALA A 151 -10.85 -5.77 4.15
CA ALA A 151 -11.86 -5.94 3.12
C ALA A 151 -12.74 -4.68 3.06
N PRO A 152 -12.97 -4.12 1.86
CA PRO A 152 -13.81 -2.93 1.70
C PRO A 152 -15.31 -3.22 1.97
N HIS A 153 -15.70 -4.46 1.87
CA HIS A 153 -17.04 -4.98 2.16
C HIS A 153 -16.94 -6.48 2.47
N GLN A 154 -17.92 -6.99 3.17
CA GLN A 154 -18.02 -8.43 3.40
C GLN A 154 -18.69 -9.10 2.21
N SER A 155 -17.99 -10.06 1.61
CA SER A 155 -18.48 -10.75 0.40
C SER A 155 -19.68 -11.66 0.66
N ASN A 156 -19.89 -12.07 1.91
CA ASN A 156 -20.85 -13.12 2.29
C ASN A 156 -21.89 -12.66 3.32
N GLU A 157 -22.19 -11.37 3.36
CA GLU A 157 -23.19 -10.79 4.26
C GLU A 157 -24.62 -11.05 3.74
N LEU A 158 -25.08 -12.30 3.88
CA LEU A 158 -26.43 -12.71 3.52
C LEU A 158 -27.47 -12.24 4.54
N VAL A 159 -27.06 -12.08 5.80
CA VAL A 159 -27.86 -11.51 6.86
C VAL A 159 -27.16 -10.24 7.35
N PRO A 160 -27.79 -9.05 7.26
CA PRO A 160 -27.17 -7.81 7.67
C PRO A 160 -26.63 -7.86 9.11
N GLY A 161 -25.33 -7.53 9.26
CA GLY A 161 -24.64 -7.55 10.54
C GLY A 161 -24.17 -8.93 11.03
N LEU A 162 -24.41 -10.01 10.27
CA LEU A 162 -23.86 -11.32 10.58
C LEU A 162 -22.49 -11.45 9.91
N VAL A 163 -21.43 -11.34 10.70
CA VAL A 163 -20.04 -11.41 10.22
C VAL A 163 -19.33 -12.65 10.74
N ALA A 164 -18.30 -13.07 10.04
CA ALA A 164 -17.41 -14.13 10.49
C ALA A 164 -16.73 -13.75 11.82
N GLY A 165 -16.42 -14.74 12.65
CA GLY A 165 -15.72 -14.50 13.93
C GLY A 165 -16.61 -14.18 15.14
N HIS A 166 -17.91 -14.05 14.97
CA HIS A 166 -18.84 -13.82 16.09
C HIS A 166 -19.32 -15.11 16.78
N GLY A 167 -18.64 -16.25 16.52
CA GLY A 167 -19.07 -17.55 17.05
C GLY A 167 -20.40 -18.05 16.45
N GLY A 168 -20.82 -17.45 15.35
CA GLY A 168 -22.06 -17.75 14.65
C GLY A 168 -21.90 -18.83 13.56
N PRO A 169 -22.87 -18.97 12.65
CA PRO A 169 -22.91 -20.00 11.62
C PRO A 169 -21.92 -19.80 10.47
N ILE A 170 -21.22 -18.65 10.39
CA ILE A 170 -20.26 -18.33 9.34
C ILE A 170 -18.86 -18.72 9.80
N SER A 171 -18.21 -19.63 9.05
CA SER A 171 -16.83 -20.03 9.32
C SER A 171 -15.85 -18.91 8.95
N SER A 172 -15.01 -18.49 9.91
CA SER A 172 -13.92 -17.53 9.69
C SER A 172 -12.80 -18.08 8.79
N ASP A 173 -12.66 -19.40 8.75
CA ASP A 173 -11.59 -20.05 7.99
C ASP A 173 -11.93 -20.22 6.49
N HIS A 174 -13.16 -19.88 6.10
CA HIS A 174 -13.57 -19.97 4.71
C HIS A 174 -13.03 -18.74 3.94
N PRO A 175 -12.33 -18.93 2.79
CA PRO A 175 -11.68 -17.84 2.06
C PRO A 175 -12.60 -16.68 1.66
N LEU A 176 -13.89 -16.92 1.41
CA LEU A 176 -14.87 -15.87 1.09
C LEU A 176 -15.31 -15.03 2.29
N ASN A 177 -14.94 -15.44 3.50
CA ASN A 177 -15.29 -14.76 4.74
C ASN A 177 -14.11 -14.00 5.35
N SER A 178 -12.97 -13.96 4.67
CA SER A 178 -11.80 -13.24 5.14
C SER A 178 -12.05 -11.72 5.09
N GLU A 179 -12.00 -11.07 6.26
CA GLU A 179 -12.16 -9.62 6.40
C GLU A 179 -10.84 -8.87 6.27
N ARG A 180 -9.74 -9.60 6.17
CA ARG A 180 -8.39 -9.04 6.15
C ARG A 180 -7.42 -9.95 5.41
N TRP A 181 -6.36 -9.35 4.91
CA TRP A 181 -5.22 -10.05 4.35
C TRP A 181 -3.94 -9.46 4.91
N ASP A 182 -3.11 -10.30 5.51
CA ASP A 182 -1.87 -9.92 6.17
C ASP A 182 -0.68 -10.25 5.26
N LEU A 183 0.22 -9.28 5.10
CA LEU A 183 1.46 -9.41 4.32
C LEU A 183 2.64 -9.19 5.26
N ALA A 184 3.46 -10.22 5.42
CA ALA A 184 4.67 -10.16 6.23
C ALA A 184 5.75 -9.30 5.55
N PRO A 185 6.45 -8.43 6.30
CA PRO A 185 7.58 -7.68 5.75
C PRO A 185 8.72 -8.62 5.36
N GLU A 186 9.29 -8.37 4.19
CA GLU A 186 10.50 -9.04 3.70
C GLU A 186 11.31 -8.04 2.89
N VAL A 187 12.64 -8.03 3.05
CA VAL A 187 13.51 -7.11 2.29
C VAL A 187 13.23 -7.22 0.79
N GLY A 188 12.96 -6.07 0.16
CA GLY A 188 12.64 -5.98 -1.26
C GLY A 188 11.19 -6.26 -1.64
N LEU A 189 10.34 -6.74 -0.71
CA LEU A 189 8.92 -6.90 -0.99
C LEU A 189 8.30 -5.53 -1.30
N LEU A 190 7.70 -5.41 -2.47
CA LEU A 190 6.90 -4.27 -2.90
C LEU A 190 5.44 -4.70 -3.00
N VAL A 191 4.57 -3.98 -2.33
CA VAL A 191 3.11 -4.16 -2.35
C VAL A 191 2.48 -2.95 -3.01
N LEU A 192 1.61 -3.17 -4.01
CA LEU A 192 0.87 -2.11 -4.71
C LEU A 192 -0.63 -2.35 -4.56
N PHE A 193 -1.38 -1.28 -4.26
CA PHE A 193 -2.82 -1.37 -4.03
C PHE A 193 -3.51 -0.02 -4.27
N PRO A 194 -4.83 -0.03 -4.58
CA PRO A 194 -5.61 1.21 -4.69
C PRO A 194 -5.52 2.02 -3.39
N SER A 195 -5.19 3.30 -3.48
CA SER A 195 -4.95 4.17 -2.31
C SER A 195 -6.14 4.28 -1.35
N ARG A 196 -7.36 4.09 -1.87
CA ARG A 196 -8.61 4.05 -1.09
C ARG A 196 -8.80 2.80 -0.23
N LEU A 197 -7.95 1.79 -0.40
CA LEU A 197 -8.05 0.53 0.33
C LEU A 197 -7.57 0.74 1.76
N ASP A 198 -8.46 0.50 2.73
CA ASP A 198 -8.13 0.58 4.15
C ASP A 198 -7.04 -0.42 4.51
N HIS A 199 -6.02 0.07 5.20
CA HIS A 199 -4.92 -0.76 5.66
C HIS A 199 -4.38 -0.27 7.01
N SER A 200 -3.62 -1.12 7.66
CA SER A 200 -2.96 -0.83 8.93
C SER A 200 -1.65 -1.60 9.00
N VAL A 201 -0.77 -1.22 9.92
CA VAL A 201 0.43 -1.99 10.25
C VAL A 201 0.28 -2.45 11.69
N LEU A 202 0.37 -3.76 11.92
CA LEU A 202 0.34 -4.32 13.27
C LEU A 202 1.61 -3.93 14.02
N ALA A 203 1.52 -3.99 15.35
CA ALA A 203 2.65 -3.69 16.20
C ALA A 203 3.86 -4.57 15.84
N ASN A 204 5.06 -3.96 15.85
CA ASN A 204 6.30 -4.69 15.75
C ASN A 204 6.48 -5.53 17.04
N GLY A 205 6.40 -6.84 16.91
CA GLY A 205 6.49 -7.79 18.02
C GLY A 205 7.93 -8.19 18.36
N ASP A 206 8.91 -7.84 17.51
CA ASP A 206 10.31 -8.18 17.73
C ASP A 206 11.08 -6.98 18.35
N PRO A 207 11.51 -7.09 19.63
CA PRO A 207 12.23 -6.00 20.29
C PRO A 207 13.65 -5.76 19.75
N GLU A 208 14.23 -6.72 19.03
CA GLU A 208 15.58 -6.65 18.48
C GLU A 208 15.60 -6.16 17.02
N SER A 209 14.43 -6.06 16.37
CA SER A 209 14.30 -5.69 14.96
C SER A 209 13.66 -4.32 14.78
N LEU A 210 14.19 -3.56 13.84
CA LEU A 210 13.55 -2.36 13.30
C LEU A 210 12.75 -2.74 12.06
N ARG A 211 11.45 -2.45 12.05
CA ARG A 211 10.66 -2.49 10.82
C ARG A 211 10.83 -1.19 10.06
N CYS A 212 11.32 -1.27 8.85
CA CYS A 212 11.53 -0.12 7.98
C CYS A 212 10.90 -0.36 6.60
N SER A 213 10.08 0.59 6.16
CA SER A 213 9.50 0.60 4.81
C SER A 213 9.47 2.01 4.25
N ILE A 214 9.36 2.12 2.92
CA ILE A 214 9.10 3.37 2.22
C ILE A 214 7.73 3.27 1.57
N SER A 215 6.88 4.25 1.82
CA SER A 215 5.56 4.40 1.22
C SER A 215 5.61 5.38 0.05
N PHE A 216 4.80 5.11 -0.98
CA PHE A 216 4.71 5.88 -2.21
C PHE A 216 3.24 6.12 -2.54
N ASP A 217 2.90 7.36 -2.89
CA ASP A 217 1.58 7.74 -3.37
C ASP A 217 1.66 8.29 -4.79
N PHE A 218 0.87 7.69 -5.67
CA PHE A 218 0.80 8.04 -7.08
C PHE A 218 -0.57 8.61 -7.45
N VAL A 219 -0.55 9.59 -8.35
CA VAL A 219 -1.75 10.21 -8.95
C VAL A 219 -1.76 9.93 -10.44
N ILE A 220 -2.91 9.55 -10.95
CA ILE A 220 -3.17 9.33 -12.38
C ILE A 220 -3.82 10.60 -12.93
N THR A 221 -3.28 11.12 -14.01
CA THR A 221 -3.82 12.30 -14.74
C THR A 221 -3.93 11.99 -16.22
N ALA A 222 -4.51 12.93 -16.98
CA ALA A 222 -4.38 12.92 -18.42
C ALA A 222 -2.90 13.11 -18.84
N PRO A 223 -2.50 12.67 -20.03
CA PRO A 223 -1.18 12.97 -20.60
C PRO A 223 -0.96 14.48 -20.73
N GLU A 224 0.31 14.90 -20.78
CA GLU A 224 0.66 16.33 -20.87
C GLU A 224 0.10 17.00 -22.14
N HIS A 225 0.00 16.26 -23.23
CA HIS A 225 -0.46 16.76 -24.52
C HIS A 225 -1.83 16.20 -24.89
N GLY A 226 -2.69 17.03 -25.41
CA GLY A 226 -4.05 16.69 -25.82
C GLY A 226 -5.11 17.33 -24.94
N ASN A 227 -6.36 17.04 -25.28
CA ASN A 227 -7.50 17.46 -24.46
C ASN A 227 -7.77 16.40 -23.39
N PRO A 228 -7.70 16.75 -22.10
CA PRO A 228 -8.01 15.78 -21.04
C PRO A 228 -9.49 15.38 -21.13
N PRO A 229 -9.82 14.07 -20.99
CA PRO A 229 -11.20 13.66 -20.86
C PRO A 229 -11.77 14.18 -19.52
N GLU A 230 -13.08 14.39 -19.46
CA GLU A 230 -13.77 14.98 -18.31
C GLU A 230 -13.49 14.24 -16.98
N TYR A 231 -13.29 12.92 -17.05
CA TYR A 231 -13.07 12.07 -15.88
C TYR A 231 -11.61 11.95 -15.40
N LEU A 232 -10.65 12.58 -16.11
CA LEU A 232 -9.26 12.64 -15.68
C LEU A 232 -8.86 14.09 -15.37
N ALA A 233 -8.16 14.29 -14.26
CA ALA A 233 -7.52 15.57 -14.00
C ALA A 233 -6.54 15.90 -15.14
N PRO A 234 -6.45 17.17 -15.58
CA PRO A 234 -5.40 17.61 -16.51
C PRO A 234 -4.01 17.30 -15.96
N HIS A 235 -3.02 17.18 -16.84
CA HIS A 235 -1.63 17.03 -16.42
C HIS A 235 -1.19 18.18 -15.50
N PRO A 236 -0.39 17.95 -14.45
CA PRO A 236 0.02 18.99 -13.48
C PRO A 236 0.68 20.22 -14.11
N SER A 237 1.37 20.08 -15.26
CA SER A 237 1.95 21.19 -16.01
C SER A 237 0.91 22.19 -16.52
N GLN A 238 -0.37 21.81 -16.56
CA GLN A 238 -1.49 22.66 -16.99
C GLN A 238 -2.23 23.34 -15.82
N TRP A 239 -1.82 23.07 -14.58
CA TRP A 239 -2.45 23.65 -13.40
C TRP A 239 -1.92 25.06 -13.13
N SER A 240 -2.78 25.91 -12.64
CA SER A 240 -2.40 27.26 -12.21
C SER A 240 -2.68 27.44 -10.71
N PRO A 241 -1.76 28.01 -9.94
CA PRO A 241 -2.05 28.36 -8.56
C PRO A 241 -3.18 29.38 -8.51
N CYS A 242 -4.05 29.27 -7.51
CA CYS A 242 -4.99 30.36 -7.23
C CYS A 242 -4.22 31.57 -6.70
N PRO A 243 -4.67 32.81 -7.03
CA PRO A 243 -4.09 34.01 -6.42
C PRO A 243 -4.19 33.91 -4.89
N ASP A 244 -3.16 34.39 -4.19
CA ASP A 244 -3.22 34.53 -2.74
C ASP A 244 -4.38 35.51 -2.38
N LEU A 245 -5.32 35.02 -1.59
CA LEU A 245 -6.45 35.83 -1.10
C LEU A 245 -6.07 36.66 0.14
N SER A 246 -4.80 36.65 0.53
CA SER A 246 -4.24 37.42 1.64
C SER A 246 -3.65 38.74 1.15
N SER A 247 -4.50 39.61 0.60
CA SER A 247 -4.19 41.01 0.38
C SER A 247 -5.29 41.91 0.93
#